data_e5776c79b94c6e4c883032d780fdc36b
#
_entry.id   e5776c79b94c6e4c883032d780fdc36b
#
_cell.length_a   1.000
_cell.length_b   1.000
_cell.length_c   1.000
_cell.angle_alpha   90.00
_cell.angle_beta   90.00
_cell.angle_gamma   90.00
#
_symmetry.space_group_name_H-M   'P 1'
#
loop_
_entity.id
_entity.type
_entity.pdbx_description
1 polymer ?
#
loop_
_entity_poly.entity_id
_entity_poly.type
_entity_poly.pdbx_seq_one_letter_code
_entity_poly.pdbx_strand_id
1 'polypeptide(L)'
;MGKFIGHFYPGLFLFSYGLYQATVVSKGMILKGCVLYPLCSPRNKQRCSRLWKISYGGLLKIVTGSLLTFYVVLCLDSGMVLMSKQVPSRFMYPKEWQHLTMFILLTLNGCVDFMSKNVLPQRCVGLEKGTLVLIIYQLLLLMVSHAKDSEGVELHVHSLLILVVFLLLLVLTAQLWAPNMCHLQLMETFLMLMMGSWLMQAGFILYRPVSGYPWQDDDISDIMFVTTFFCWHVMIDASFLLGIYGFSSFWYHCYSPSLKLTRPKEAPYYASTPGPLYKLLQEVEQSEKEDQAL
;
A
#
# COMPACT_ATOMS: atom_id res chain seq x y z
N MET A 1 -23.85 -0.85 -10.20
CA MET A 1 -22.63 -0.52 -10.97
C MET A 1 -21.66 -1.70 -11.10
N GLY A 2 -22.16 -2.91 -11.18
CA GLY A 2 -21.37 -4.08 -11.52
C GLY A 2 -20.93 -4.04 -12.98
N LYS A 3 -20.05 -3.12 -13.34
CA LYS A 3 -19.55 -2.98 -14.71
C LYS A 3 -18.03 -3.19 -14.71
N PHE A 4 -17.53 -3.79 -15.78
CA PHE A 4 -16.10 -4.01 -16.05
C PHE A 4 -15.23 -2.79 -15.66
N ILE A 5 -15.66 -1.59 -16.05
CA ILE A 5 -14.95 -0.32 -15.80
C ILE A 5 -14.70 -0.07 -14.29
N GLY A 6 -15.68 -0.40 -13.42
CA GLY A 6 -15.58 -0.19 -11.97
C GLY A 6 -14.52 -1.05 -11.28
N HIS A 7 -14.08 -2.14 -11.90
CA HIS A 7 -13.02 -3.02 -11.41
C HIS A 7 -11.70 -2.78 -12.14
N PHE A 8 -11.75 -2.65 -13.48
CA PHE A 8 -10.56 -2.57 -14.30
C PHE A 8 -9.72 -1.31 -14.04
N TYR A 9 -10.33 -0.10 -14.05
CA TYR A 9 -9.56 1.14 -13.87
C TYR A 9 -8.98 1.31 -12.47
N PRO A 10 -9.71 1.06 -11.37
CA PRO A 10 -9.10 1.07 -10.05
C PRO A 10 -7.99 0.04 -9.91
N GLY A 11 -8.18 -1.16 -10.47
CA GLY A 11 -7.16 -2.20 -10.50
C GLY A 11 -5.89 -1.77 -11.24
N LEU A 12 -6.05 -1.19 -12.43
CA LEU A 12 -4.94 -0.67 -13.22
C LEU A 12 -4.17 0.42 -12.48
N PHE A 13 -4.88 1.32 -11.79
CA PHE A 13 -4.27 2.36 -10.96
C PHE A 13 -3.45 1.75 -9.82
N LEU A 14 -4.03 0.81 -9.05
CA LEU A 14 -3.35 0.16 -7.92
C LEU A 14 -2.15 -0.65 -8.38
N PHE A 15 -2.26 -1.38 -9.48
CA PHE A 15 -1.17 -2.14 -10.06
C PHE A 15 -0.01 -1.23 -10.50
N SER A 16 -0.31 -0.15 -11.23
CA SER A 16 0.68 0.83 -11.67
C SER A 16 1.36 1.52 -10.48
N TYR A 17 0.59 1.85 -9.43
CA TYR A 17 1.12 2.40 -8.20
C TYR A 17 2.02 1.39 -7.47
N GLY A 18 1.63 0.12 -7.42
CA GLY A 18 2.44 -0.98 -6.87
C GLY A 18 3.78 -1.15 -7.60
N LEU A 19 3.79 -1.10 -8.94
CA LEU A 19 5.02 -1.13 -9.74
C LEU A 19 5.94 0.07 -9.46
N TYR A 20 5.36 1.27 -9.36
CA TYR A 20 6.11 2.45 -8.94
C TYR A 20 6.72 2.26 -7.54
N GLN A 21 5.94 1.80 -6.59
CA GLN A 21 6.40 1.54 -5.22
C GLN A 21 7.48 0.46 -5.18
N ALA A 22 7.36 -0.61 -5.98
CA ALA A 22 8.36 -1.65 -6.11
C ALA A 22 9.73 -1.08 -6.56
N THR A 23 9.73 -0.15 -7.53
CA THR A 23 10.96 0.50 -7.97
C THR A 23 11.57 1.39 -6.88
N VAL A 24 10.75 2.13 -6.13
CA VAL A 24 11.21 3.00 -5.02
C VAL A 24 11.77 2.17 -3.87
N VAL A 25 11.08 1.11 -3.47
CA VAL A 25 11.52 0.22 -2.39
C VAL A 25 12.81 -0.50 -2.78
N SER A 26 12.89 -1.05 -4.00
CA SER A 26 14.10 -1.71 -4.52
C SER A 26 15.31 -0.78 -4.51
N LYS A 27 15.14 0.46 -4.98
CA LYS A 27 16.19 1.49 -4.92
C LYS A 27 16.62 1.80 -3.49
N GLY A 28 15.66 1.92 -2.58
CA GLY A 28 15.94 2.19 -1.18
C GLY A 28 16.75 1.07 -0.52
N MET A 29 16.39 -0.18 -0.79
CA MET A 29 17.11 -1.36 -0.29
C MET A 29 18.55 -1.43 -0.80
N ILE A 30 18.78 -1.11 -2.10
CA ILE A 30 20.11 -1.17 -2.71
C ILE A 30 21.01 -0.02 -2.23
N LEU A 31 20.49 1.21 -2.14
CA LEU A 31 21.29 2.41 -1.89
C LEU A 31 21.49 2.73 -0.41
N LYS A 32 20.47 2.52 0.43
CA LYS A 32 20.44 3.04 1.81
C LYS A 32 20.34 1.96 2.88
N GLY A 33 20.36 0.67 2.48
CA GLY A 33 20.03 -0.41 3.42
C GLY A 33 18.77 -0.03 4.19
N CYS A 34 17.68 -0.59 4.00
CA CYS A 34 16.41 -0.56 4.72
C CYS A 34 15.84 0.74 5.37
N VAL A 35 16.57 1.84 5.48
CA VAL A 35 16.06 3.10 6.06
C VAL A 35 15.52 4.00 4.95
N LEU A 36 14.32 3.67 4.46
CA LEU A 36 13.67 4.45 3.38
C LEU A 36 13.08 5.77 3.86
N TYR A 37 12.55 5.81 5.09
CA TYR A 37 11.87 6.99 5.62
C TYR A 37 12.17 7.19 7.10
N PRO A 38 13.02 8.17 7.49
CA PRO A 38 13.05 8.62 8.88
C PRO A 38 11.66 9.19 9.24
N LEU A 39 11.16 8.87 10.45
CA LEU A 39 9.82 9.27 10.92
C LEU A 39 9.57 10.79 10.82
N CYS A 40 10.61 11.59 10.98
CA CYS A 40 10.60 13.03 10.72
C CYS A 40 11.92 13.40 10.04
N SER A 41 11.89 13.69 8.75
CA SER A 41 13.07 14.20 8.04
C SER A 41 12.99 15.72 7.95
N PRO A 42 13.98 16.47 8.45
CA PRO A 42 14.05 17.90 8.21
C PRO A 42 14.15 18.15 6.71
N ARG A 43 13.37 19.10 6.23
CA ARG A 43 13.31 19.47 4.81
C ARG A 43 14.65 20.08 4.40
N ASN A 44 15.52 19.25 3.83
CA ASN A 44 16.83 19.70 3.37
C ASN A 44 16.62 20.74 2.25
N LYS A 45 17.06 21.98 2.51
CA LYS A 45 16.94 23.15 1.61
C LYS A 45 17.90 23.06 0.41
N GLN A 46 18.17 21.89 -0.13
CA GLN A 46 18.92 21.81 -1.37
C GLN A 46 18.07 22.32 -2.55
N ARG A 47 18.65 23.25 -3.27
CA ARG A 47 18.14 24.04 -4.41
C ARG A 47 17.89 23.16 -5.65
N CYS A 48 17.01 22.16 -5.51
CA CYS A 48 16.53 21.35 -6.63
C CYS A 48 15.28 22.01 -7.23
N SER A 49 15.11 21.97 -8.54
CA SER A 49 14.04 22.64 -9.27
C SER A 49 12.67 22.37 -8.60
N ARG A 50 11.82 23.38 -8.58
CA ARG A 50 10.49 23.39 -7.91
C ARG A 50 9.62 22.18 -8.27
N LEU A 51 9.77 21.66 -9.48
CA LEU A 51 9.02 20.50 -10.00
C LEU A 51 9.38 19.16 -9.32
N TRP A 52 10.62 18.96 -8.89
CA TRP A 52 11.06 17.72 -8.21
C TRP A 52 10.61 17.60 -6.75
N LYS A 53 10.01 18.66 -6.21
CA LYS A 53 9.51 18.69 -4.82
C LYS A 53 8.05 18.25 -4.69
N ILE A 54 7.32 18.10 -5.80
CA ILE A 54 5.90 17.76 -5.80
C ILE A 54 5.72 16.27 -5.45
N SER A 55 4.76 15.97 -4.57
CA SER A 55 4.32 14.60 -4.29
C SER A 55 3.52 14.04 -5.45
N TYR A 56 4.22 13.51 -6.47
CA TYR A 56 3.53 12.91 -7.62
C TYR A 56 2.58 11.78 -7.21
N GLY A 57 2.96 10.94 -6.22
CA GLY A 57 2.08 9.88 -5.72
C GLY A 57 0.79 10.42 -5.09
N GLY A 58 0.89 11.48 -4.27
CA GLY A 58 -0.30 12.14 -3.71
C GLY A 58 -1.17 12.77 -4.79
N LEU A 59 -0.56 13.50 -5.74
CA LEU A 59 -1.28 14.12 -6.86
C LEU A 59 -1.99 13.07 -7.73
N LEU A 60 -1.33 11.95 -8.03
CA LEU A 60 -1.91 10.86 -8.81
C LEU A 60 -3.15 10.27 -8.11
N LYS A 61 -3.09 10.04 -6.80
CA LYS A 61 -4.23 9.57 -5.99
C LYS A 61 -5.39 10.56 -6.04
N ILE A 62 -5.12 11.87 -5.90
CA ILE A 62 -6.15 12.92 -5.96
C ILE A 62 -6.82 12.91 -7.34
N VAL A 63 -6.05 12.96 -8.40
CA VAL A 63 -6.59 13.00 -9.79
C VAL A 63 -7.41 11.75 -10.07
N THR A 64 -6.86 10.56 -9.80
CA THR A 64 -7.55 9.29 -10.07
C THR A 64 -8.81 9.14 -9.22
N GLY A 65 -8.74 9.44 -7.92
CA GLY A 65 -9.90 9.36 -7.03
C GLY A 65 -11.00 10.35 -7.42
N SER A 66 -10.63 11.58 -7.80
CA SER A 66 -11.59 12.60 -8.26
C SER A 66 -12.24 12.20 -9.59
N LEU A 67 -11.51 11.68 -10.56
CA LEU A 67 -12.05 11.21 -11.84
C LEU A 67 -13.01 10.03 -11.65
N LEU A 68 -12.65 9.06 -10.81
CA LEU A 68 -13.52 7.92 -10.49
C LEU A 68 -14.78 8.36 -9.73
N THR A 69 -14.65 9.28 -8.78
CA THR A 69 -15.79 9.90 -8.08
C THR A 69 -16.74 10.57 -9.07
N PHE A 70 -16.21 11.39 -9.97
CA PHE A 70 -16.99 12.06 -11.02
C PHE A 70 -17.68 11.06 -11.94
N TYR A 71 -16.99 10.01 -12.35
CA TYR A 71 -17.56 8.94 -13.16
C TYR A 71 -18.75 8.25 -12.46
N VAL A 72 -18.65 7.94 -11.15
CA VAL A 72 -19.77 7.34 -10.39
C VAL A 72 -20.97 8.29 -10.35
N VAL A 73 -20.74 9.58 -10.09
CA VAL A 73 -21.79 10.61 -10.04
C VAL A 73 -22.51 10.72 -11.39
N LEU A 74 -21.78 10.70 -12.51
CA LEU A 74 -22.36 10.74 -13.85
C LEU A 74 -23.17 9.46 -14.20
N CYS A 75 -22.81 8.32 -13.63
CA CYS A 75 -23.53 7.07 -13.87
C CYS A 75 -24.81 6.90 -13.03
N LEU A 76 -25.07 7.83 -12.09
CA LEU A 76 -26.31 7.90 -11.32
C LEU A 76 -27.39 8.65 -12.13
N ASP A 77 -28.06 7.94 -13.02
CA ASP A 77 -29.10 8.50 -13.93
C ASP A 77 -30.25 9.22 -13.22
N SER A 78 -30.52 8.87 -11.95
CA SER A 78 -31.60 9.44 -11.12
C SER A 78 -31.13 10.51 -10.13
N GLY A 79 -29.87 10.95 -10.22
CA GLY A 79 -29.26 11.86 -9.26
C GLY A 79 -28.83 11.18 -7.96
N MET A 80 -28.22 11.96 -7.05
CA MET A 80 -27.70 11.47 -5.77
C MET A 80 -28.82 11.29 -4.73
N VAL A 81 -29.70 10.30 -4.95
CA VAL A 81 -30.78 9.98 -4.01
C VAL A 81 -30.26 8.94 -3.00
N LEU A 82 -30.21 9.33 -1.71
CA LEU A 82 -29.76 8.44 -0.64
C LEU A 82 -30.88 7.49 -0.17
N MET A 83 -32.10 8.03 0.01
CA MET A 83 -33.25 7.31 0.54
C MET A 83 -34.46 7.40 -0.39
N SER A 84 -35.19 6.28 -0.52
CA SER A 84 -36.43 6.26 -1.25
C SER A 84 -37.50 7.13 -0.54
N LYS A 85 -38.34 7.81 -1.34
CA LYS A 85 -39.51 8.52 -0.83
C LYS A 85 -40.70 7.60 -0.48
N GLN A 86 -40.57 6.29 -0.75
CA GLN A 86 -41.59 5.29 -0.44
C GLN A 86 -41.55 4.90 1.03
N VAL A 87 -42.68 4.41 1.53
CA VAL A 87 -42.80 3.90 2.92
C VAL A 87 -42.90 2.38 2.87
N PRO A 88 -42.01 1.64 3.54
CA PRO A 88 -40.83 2.08 4.31
C PRO A 88 -39.70 2.63 3.44
N SER A 89 -39.05 3.70 3.93
CA SER A 89 -37.92 4.29 3.26
C SER A 89 -36.74 3.29 3.18
N ARG A 90 -36.14 3.15 2.00
CA ARG A 90 -35.02 2.21 1.77
C ARG A 90 -33.84 2.96 1.23
N PHE A 91 -32.63 2.48 1.60
CA PHE A 91 -31.39 2.96 1.04
C PHE A 91 -31.31 2.62 -0.45
N MET A 92 -31.12 3.65 -1.28
CA MET A 92 -31.10 3.52 -2.73
C MET A 92 -29.66 3.42 -3.23
N TYR A 93 -29.44 2.60 -4.25
CA TYR A 93 -28.15 2.45 -4.92
C TYR A 93 -26.96 2.13 -3.98
N PRO A 94 -27.07 1.10 -3.10
CA PRO A 94 -26.03 0.82 -2.10
C PRO A 94 -24.65 0.59 -2.70
N LYS A 95 -24.55 -0.13 -3.82
CA LYS A 95 -23.28 -0.42 -4.49
C LYS A 95 -22.60 0.84 -5.04
N GLU A 96 -23.39 1.76 -5.60
CA GLU A 96 -22.91 3.06 -6.09
C GLU A 96 -22.36 3.94 -4.96
N TRP A 97 -23.08 4.03 -3.86
CA TRP A 97 -22.65 4.78 -2.67
C TRP A 97 -21.38 4.19 -2.04
N GLN A 98 -21.24 2.87 -2.04
CA GLN A 98 -20.00 2.20 -1.58
C GLN A 98 -18.81 2.56 -2.47
N HIS A 99 -18.94 2.46 -3.80
CA HIS A 99 -17.89 2.84 -4.73
C HIS A 99 -17.54 4.33 -4.63
N LEU A 100 -18.54 5.19 -4.52
CA LEU A 100 -18.33 6.62 -4.32
C LEU A 100 -17.49 6.89 -3.07
N THR A 101 -17.83 6.23 -1.96
CA THR A 101 -17.09 6.35 -0.70
C THR A 101 -15.65 5.88 -0.85
N MET A 102 -15.40 4.74 -1.50
CA MET A 102 -14.05 4.23 -1.75
C MET A 102 -13.18 5.22 -2.55
N PHE A 103 -13.75 5.87 -3.56
CA PHE A 103 -13.00 6.83 -4.40
C PHE A 103 -12.77 8.16 -3.68
N ILE A 104 -13.71 8.61 -2.85
CA ILE A 104 -13.50 9.77 -1.97
C ILE A 104 -12.37 9.48 -0.97
N LEU A 105 -12.33 8.29 -0.37
CA LEU A 105 -11.24 7.87 0.53
C LEU A 105 -9.88 7.87 -0.17
N LEU A 106 -9.80 7.42 -1.42
CA LEU A 106 -8.58 7.49 -2.22
C LEU A 106 -8.13 8.94 -2.43
N THR A 107 -9.07 9.83 -2.73
CA THR A 107 -8.80 11.27 -2.89
C THR A 107 -8.28 11.89 -1.60
N LEU A 108 -8.93 11.60 -0.46
CA LEU A 108 -8.49 12.07 0.86
C LEU A 108 -7.09 11.57 1.22
N ASN A 109 -6.78 10.30 0.94
CA ASN A 109 -5.43 9.77 1.11
C ASN A 109 -4.40 10.56 0.29
N GLY A 110 -4.74 10.86 -0.96
CA GLY A 110 -3.89 11.70 -1.82
C GLY A 110 -3.68 13.10 -1.26
N CYS A 111 -4.72 13.73 -0.70
CA CYS A 111 -4.63 15.04 -0.06
C CYS A 111 -3.70 15.02 1.15
N VAL A 112 -3.79 14.00 2.02
CA VAL A 112 -2.89 13.86 3.17
C VAL A 112 -1.45 13.67 2.73
N ASP A 113 -1.19 12.81 1.75
CA ASP A 113 0.15 12.60 1.19
C ASP A 113 0.71 13.90 0.58
N PHE A 114 -0.12 14.66 -0.12
CA PHE A 114 0.28 15.93 -0.72
C PHE A 114 0.56 16.99 0.34
N MET A 115 -0.30 17.11 1.35
CA MET A 115 -0.12 18.06 2.45
C MET A 115 1.12 17.73 3.28
N SER A 116 1.33 16.47 3.64
CA SER A 116 2.49 16.02 4.41
C SER A 116 3.81 16.36 3.70
N LYS A 117 3.87 16.15 2.39
CA LYS A 117 5.11 16.37 1.62
C LYS A 117 5.34 17.81 1.17
N ASN A 118 4.28 18.56 0.88
CA ASN A 118 4.41 19.86 0.22
C ASN A 118 4.06 21.05 1.11
N VAL A 119 3.12 20.89 2.04
CA VAL A 119 2.58 21.98 2.86
C VAL A 119 3.19 22.02 4.25
N LEU A 120 3.32 20.87 4.92
CA LEU A 120 3.85 20.82 6.27
C LEU A 120 5.35 21.22 6.31
N PRO A 121 5.80 21.90 7.38
CA PRO A 121 7.20 22.30 7.56
C PRO A 121 8.15 21.09 7.56
N GLN A 122 7.69 19.98 8.15
CA GLN A 122 8.37 18.70 8.19
C GLN A 122 7.45 17.61 7.67
N ARG A 123 8.00 16.69 6.87
CA ARG A 123 7.26 15.52 6.39
C ARG A 123 6.91 14.62 7.57
N CYS A 124 5.64 14.32 7.75
CA CYS A 124 5.14 13.46 8.80
C CYS A 124 4.74 12.08 8.22
N VAL A 125 5.69 11.15 8.19
CA VAL A 125 5.47 9.78 7.68
C VAL A 125 4.44 9.03 8.53
N GLY A 126 4.42 9.27 9.85
CA GLY A 126 3.43 8.68 10.75
C GLY A 126 2.00 9.08 10.38
N LEU A 127 1.77 10.35 9.99
CA LEU A 127 0.47 10.81 9.51
C LEU A 127 0.08 10.13 8.19
N GLU A 128 1.00 10.06 7.21
CA GLU A 128 0.77 9.38 5.93
C GLU A 128 0.37 7.91 6.16
N LYS A 129 1.13 7.18 6.97
CA LYS A 129 0.88 5.76 7.26
C LYS A 129 -0.38 5.55 8.13
N GLY A 130 -0.59 6.36 9.16
CA GLY A 130 -1.78 6.28 10.02
C GLY A 130 -3.06 6.52 9.24
N THR A 131 -3.08 7.51 8.36
CA THR A 131 -4.22 7.78 7.46
C THR A 131 -4.44 6.62 6.50
N LEU A 132 -3.37 6.05 5.94
CA LEU A 132 -3.48 4.89 5.05
C LEU A 132 -4.09 3.68 5.77
N VAL A 133 -3.68 3.40 7.00
CA VAL A 133 -4.27 2.33 7.84
C VAL A 133 -5.77 2.53 8.03
N LEU A 134 -6.20 3.76 8.39
CA LEU A 134 -7.62 4.07 8.56
C LEU A 134 -8.41 3.89 7.26
N ILE A 135 -7.85 4.30 6.13
CA ILE A 135 -8.50 4.17 4.81
C ILE A 135 -8.61 2.71 4.40
N ILE A 136 -7.56 1.89 4.58
CA ILE A 136 -7.61 0.47 4.27
C ILE A 136 -8.57 -0.27 5.22
N TYR A 137 -8.66 0.13 6.49
CA TYR A 137 -9.68 -0.39 7.40
C TYR A 137 -11.11 -0.09 6.92
N GLN A 138 -11.39 1.15 6.50
CA GLN A 138 -12.68 1.53 5.94
C GLN A 138 -12.96 0.80 4.63
N LEU A 139 -11.96 0.66 3.76
CA LEU A 139 -12.07 -0.13 2.53
C LEU A 139 -12.44 -1.58 2.84
N LEU A 140 -11.81 -2.21 3.83
CA LEU A 140 -12.15 -3.56 4.25
C LEU A 140 -13.61 -3.68 4.68
N LEU A 141 -14.11 -2.77 5.51
CA LEU A 141 -15.52 -2.76 5.94
C LEU A 141 -16.48 -2.63 4.75
N LEU A 142 -16.17 -1.73 3.80
CA LEU A 142 -16.99 -1.54 2.61
C LEU A 142 -16.98 -2.77 1.71
N MET A 143 -15.80 -3.41 1.51
CA MET A 143 -15.68 -4.63 0.71
C MET A 143 -16.44 -5.81 1.32
N VAL A 144 -16.35 -6.00 2.64
CA VAL A 144 -17.12 -7.04 3.35
C VAL A 144 -18.63 -6.79 3.24
N SER A 145 -19.08 -5.52 3.32
CA SER A 145 -20.47 -5.16 3.10
C SER A 145 -20.90 -5.37 1.65
N HIS A 146 -20.05 -5.04 0.70
CA HIS A 146 -20.30 -5.18 -0.74
C HIS A 146 -20.48 -6.65 -1.15
N ALA A 147 -19.68 -7.55 -0.59
CA ALA A 147 -19.74 -8.97 -0.90
C ALA A 147 -20.99 -9.70 -0.36
N LYS A 148 -21.75 -9.07 0.56
CA LYS A 148 -22.97 -9.71 1.14
C LYS A 148 -24.10 -9.95 0.14
N ASP A 149 -24.14 -9.17 -0.94
CA ASP A 149 -25.14 -9.32 -2.01
C ASP A 149 -24.67 -10.23 -3.14
N SER A 150 -23.47 -10.82 -3.02
CA SER A 150 -22.86 -11.66 -4.03
C SER A 150 -23.01 -13.13 -3.66
N GLU A 151 -23.13 -14.00 -4.66
CA GLU A 151 -23.24 -15.45 -4.51
C GLU A 151 -22.24 -16.15 -5.46
N GLY A 152 -21.99 -17.43 -5.25
CA GLY A 152 -21.20 -18.28 -6.12
C GLY A 152 -19.79 -17.75 -6.45
N VAL A 153 -19.47 -17.68 -7.73
CA VAL A 153 -18.17 -17.20 -8.23
C VAL A 153 -17.92 -15.74 -7.87
N GLU A 154 -18.95 -14.87 -7.91
CA GLU A 154 -18.79 -13.44 -7.56
C GLU A 154 -18.38 -13.28 -6.10
N LEU A 155 -19.04 -14.00 -5.18
CA LEU A 155 -18.68 -14.00 -3.75
C LEU A 155 -17.26 -14.51 -3.54
N HIS A 156 -16.86 -15.55 -4.25
CA HIS A 156 -15.54 -16.15 -4.12
C HIS A 156 -14.43 -15.21 -4.59
N VAL A 157 -14.59 -14.55 -5.73
CA VAL A 157 -13.66 -13.54 -6.26
C VAL A 157 -13.49 -12.37 -5.28
N HIS A 158 -14.59 -11.86 -4.72
CA HIS A 158 -14.55 -10.79 -3.73
C HIS A 158 -13.94 -11.24 -2.39
N SER A 159 -14.16 -12.50 -1.97
CA SER A 159 -13.58 -13.05 -0.74
C SER A 159 -12.06 -13.13 -0.83
N LEU A 160 -11.50 -13.52 -1.98
CA LEU A 160 -10.06 -13.51 -2.22
C LEU A 160 -9.48 -12.08 -2.20
N LEU A 161 -10.21 -11.11 -2.75
CA LEU A 161 -9.80 -9.70 -2.68
C LEU A 161 -9.85 -9.18 -1.24
N ILE A 162 -10.88 -9.51 -0.47
CA ILE A 162 -11.00 -9.16 0.96
C ILE A 162 -9.83 -9.73 1.75
N LEU A 163 -9.40 -10.96 1.47
CA LEU A 163 -8.21 -11.56 2.09
C LEU A 163 -6.96 -10.71 1.84
N VAL A 164 -6.72 -10.26 0.59
CA VAL A 164 -5.57 -9.39 0.26
C VAL A 164 -5.65 -8.07 1.02
N VAL A 165 -6.81 -7.41 1.05
CA VAL A 165 -7.01 -6.14 1.77
C VAL A 165 -6.81 -6.31 3.27
N PHE A 166 -7.27 -7.43 3.85
CA PHE A 166 -7.06 -7.76 5.26
C PHE A 166 -5.57 -7.95 5.59
N LEU A 167 -4.84 -8.72 4.77
CA LEU A 167 -3.39 -8.90 4.95
C LEU A 167 -2.64 -7.57 4.81
N LEU A 168 -3.05 -6.72 3.87
CA LEU A 168 -2.49 -5.38 3.70
C LEU A 168 -2.71 -4.51 4.95
N LEU A 169 -3.92 -4.55 5.54
CA LEU A 169 -4.22 -3.85 6.78
C LEU A 169 -3.29 -4.29 7.92
N LEU A 170 -3.07 -5.61 8.07
CA LEU A 170 -2.14 -6.14 9.08
C LEU A 170 -0.71 -5.64 8.88
N VAL A 171 -0.20 -5.70 7.64
CA VAL A 171 1.14 -5.23 7.31
C VAL A 171 1.29 -3.73 7.57
N LEU A 172 0.33 -2.91 7.15
CA LEU A 172 0.35 -1.46 7.39
C LEU A 172 0.28 -1.11 8.87
N THR A 173 -0.54 -1.84 9.64
CA THR A 173 -0.62 -1.67 11.10
C THR A 173 0.71 -2.02 11.76
N ALA A 174 1.34 -3.14 11.36
CA ALA A 174 2.68 -3.52 11.85
C ALA A 174 3.74 -2.46 11.52
N GLN A 175 3.64 -1.78 10.37
CA GLN A 175 4.56 -0.70 9.99
C GLN A 175 4.44 0.55 10.87
N LEU A 176 3.32 0.80 11.55
CA LEU A 176 3.21 1.91 12.50
C LEU A 176 4.14 1.70 13.71
N TRP A 177 4.34 0.44 14.12
CA TRP A 177 5.20 0.04 15.23
C TRP A 177 6.65 -0.19 14.80
N ALA A 178 6.87 -0.66 13.55
CA ALA A 178 8.17 -1.00 13.01
C ALA A 178 8.41 -0.37 11.62
N PRO A 179 8.49 0.99 11.52
CA PRO A 179 8.50 1.70 10.25
C PRO A 179 9.75 1.45 9.39
N ASN A 180 10.84 1.01 10.00
CA ASN A 180 12.15 0.82 9.34
C ASN A 180 12.38 -0.61 8.83
N MET A 181 11.40 -1.50 9.00
CA MET A 181 11.52 -2.89 8.55
C MET A 181 11.28 -3.01 7.04
N CYS A 182 12.32 -3.32 6.29
CA CYS A 182 12.24 -3.51 4.84
C CYS A 182 11.27 -4.59 4.42
N HIS A 183 11.23 -5.68 5.17
CA HIS A 183 10.34 -6.79 4.84
C HIS A 183 8.88 -6.37 4.85
N LEU A 184 8.47 -5.50 5.78
CA LEU A 184 7.10 -4.98 5.82
C LEU A 184 6.80 -4.07 4.62
N GLN A 185 7.77 -3.26 4.17
CA GLN A 185 7.61 -2.42 2.98
C GLN A 185 7.54 -3.27 1.70
N LEU A 186 8.31 -4.35 1.64
CA LEU A 186 8.26 -5.29 0.53
C LEU A 186 6.91 -6.01 0.49
N MET A 187 6.39 -6.47 1.65
CA MET A 187 5.08 -7.10 1.77
C MET A 187 3.94 -6.13 1.42
N GLU A 188 4.01 -4.87 1.87
CA GLU A 188 3.05 -3.82 1.46
C GLU A 188 3.01 -3.69 -0.06
N THR A 189 4.20 -3.60 -0.69
CA THR A 189 4.32 -3.45 -2.14
C THR A 189 3.75 -4.66 -2.88
N PHE A 190 4.05 -5.86 -2.41
CA PHE A 190 3.51 -7.10 -2.97
C PHE A 190 1.99 -7.15 -2.88
N LEU A 191 1.42 -6.84 -1.72
CA LEU A 191 -0.04 -6.87 -1.52
C LEU A 191 -0.76 -5.77 -2.31
N MET A 192 -0.11 -4.62 -2.55
CA MET A 192 -0.63 -3.58 -3.44
C MET A 192 -0.65 -4.05 -4.90
N LEU A 193 0.38 -4.75 -5.38
CA LEU A 193 0.40 -5.38 -6.70
C LEU A 193 -0.72 -6.41 -6.83
N MET A 194 -0.83 -7.32 -5.87
CA MET A 194 -1.87 -8.34 -5.80
C MET A 194 -3.29 -7.74 -5.82
N MET A 195 -3.52 -6.71 -5.02
CA MET A 195 -4.82 -6.03 -4.99
C MET A 195 -5.16 -5.43 -6.36
N GLY A 196 -4.18 -4.83 -7.04
CA GLY A 196 -4.36 -4.24 -8.35
C GLY A 196 -4.57 -5.28 -9.45
N SER A 197 -3.71 -6.28 -9.54
CA SER A 197 -3.78 -7.35 -10.55
C SER A 197 -5.05 -8.17 -10.40
N TRP A 198 -5.40 -8.56 -9.16
CA TRP A 198 -6.61 -9.33 -8.90
C TRP A 198 -7.88 -8.53 -9.15
N LEU A 199 -7.93 -7.24 -8.82
CA LEU A 199 -9.08 -6.39 -9.10
C LEU A 199 -9.31 -6.21 -10.61
N MET A 200 -8.25 -6.07 -11.42
CA MET A 200 -8.38 -6.10 -12.88
C MET A 200 -8.92 -7.43 -13.37
N GLN A 201 -8.38 -8.53 -12.86
CA GLN A 201 -8.79 -9.89 -13.24
C GLN A 201 -10.24 -10.17 -12.83
N ALA A 202 -10.68 -9.72 -11.66
CA ALA A 202 -12.07 -9.78 -11.21
C ALA A 202 -13.02 -9.13 -12.24
N GLY A 203 -12.62 -7.99 -12.82
CA GLY A 203 -13.36 -7.34 -13.89
C GLY A 203 -13.55 -8.26 -15.12
N PHE A 204 -12.51 -8.98 -15.53
CA PHE A 204 -12.59 -9.93 -16.64
C PHE A 204 -13.44 -11.16 -16.26
N ILE A 205 -13.21 -11.76 -15.11
CA ILE A 205 -13.97 -12.93 -14.66
C ILE A 205 -15.47 -12.62 -14.62
N LEU A 206 -15.85 -11.51 -13.98
CA LEU A 206 -17.26 -11.23 -13.70
C LEU A 206 -18.03 -10.64 -14.89
N TYR A 207 -17.36 -9.86 -15.76
CA TYR A 207 -18.07 -9.06 -16.77
C TYR A 207 -17.64 -9.33 -18.21
N ARG A 208 -16.48 -9.94 -18.42
CA ARG A 208 -15.93 -10.26 -19.75
C ARG A 208 -15.16 -11.58 -19.73
N PRO A 209 -15.83 -12.70 -19.40
CA PRO A 209 -15.17 -14.00 -19.36
C PRO A 209 -14.54 -14.31 -20.71
N VAL A 210 -13.30 -14.78 -20.69
CA VAL A 210 -12.51 -15.12 -21.89
C VAL A 210 -13.16 -16.27 -22.66
N SER A 211 -13.89 -17.15 -21.97
CA SER A 211 -14.66 -18.25 -22.56
C SER A 211 -15.82 -17.79 -23.45
N GLY A 212 -16.24 -16.52 -23.33
CA GLY A 212 -17.45 -15.97 -23.95
C GLY A 212 -18.76 -16.43 -23.32
N TYR A 213 -18.70 -17.32 -22.33
CA TYR A 213 -19.84 -17.80 -21.57
C TYR A 213 -19.74 -17.35 -20.09
N PRO A 214 -20.86 -16.99 -19.44
CA PRO A 214 -20.85 -16.68 -18.01
C PRO A 214 -20.45 -17.93 -17.21
N TRP A 215 -19.80 -17.69 -16.06
CA TRP A 215 -19.47 -18.73 -15.10
C TRP A 215 -20.73 -19.32 -14.48
N GLN A 216 -20.67 -20.60 -14.11
CA GLN A 216 -21.77 -21.27 -13.40
C GLN A 216 -21.53 -21.10 -11.89
N ASP A 217 -22.40 -20.36 -11.23
CA ASP A 217 -22.25 -19.97 -9.83
C ASP A 217 -22.21 -21.18 -8.86
N ASP A 218 -22.87 -22.27 -9.22
CA ASP A 218 -22.96 -23.50 -8.42
C ASP A 218 -21.90 -24.56 -8.80
N ASP A 219 -21.09 -24.33 -9.81
CA ASP A 219 -20.07 -25.30 -10.23
C ASP A 219 -18.81 -25.18 -9.37
N ILE A 220 -18.56 -26.24 -8.58
CA ILE A 220 -17.36 -26.37 -7.76
C ILE A 220 -16.07 -26.27 -8.60
N SER A 221 -16.09 -26.74 -9.84
CA SER A 221 -14.95 -26.67 -10.75
C SER A 221 -14.57 -25.23 -11.06
N ASP A 222 -15.54 -24.37 -11.33
CA ASP A 222 -15.34 -22.94 -11.61
C ASP A 222 -14.78 -22.21 -10.38
N ILE A 223 -15.29 -22.52 -9.18
CA ILE A 223 -14.77 -21.95 -7.91
C ILE A 223 -13.32 -22.40 -7.66
N MET A 224 -13.01 -23.68 -7.90
CA MET A 224 -11.63 -24.20 -7.74
C MET A 224 -10.69 -23.56 -8.76
N PHE A 225 -11.16 -23.36 -10.01
CA PHE A 225 -10.38 -22.68 -11.04
C PHE A 225 -10.03 -21.25 -10.63
N VAL A 226 -10.98 -20.46 -10.12
CA VAL A 226 -10.76 -19.09 -9.63
C VAL A 226 -9.70 -19.06 -8.53
N THR A 227 -9.75 -20.01 -7.58
CA THR A 227 -8.73 -20.11 -6.53
C THR A 227 -7.34 -20.42 -7.12
N THR A 228 -7.26 -21.36 -8.04
CA THR A 228 -6.01 -21.72 -8.71
C THR A 228 -5.45 -20.53 -9.48
N PHE A 229 -6.32 -19.81 -10.16
CA PHE A 229 -5.94 -18.62 -10.92
C PHE A 229 -5.46 -17.47 -10.02
N PHE A 230 -6.07 -17.31 -8.85
CA PHE A 230 -5.55 -16.41 -7.82
C PHE A 230 -4.13 -16.79 -7.38
N CYS A 231 -3.84 -18.06 -7.16
CA CYS A 231 -2.50 -18.54 -6.83
C CYS A 231 -1.49 -18.24 -7.96
N TRP A 232 -1.91 -18.28 -9.22
CA TRP A 232 -1.04 -17.85 -10.33
C TRP A 232 -0.74 -16.35 -10.27
N HIS A 233 -1.72 -15.50 -9.93
CA HIS A 233 -1.45 -14.08 -9.68
C HIS A 233 -0.43 -13.87 -8.57
N VAL A 234 -0.51 -14.61 -7.46
CA VAL A 234 0.48 -14.58 -6.38
C VAL A 234 1.88 -14.87 -6.92
N MET A 235 2.05 -15.93 -7.72
CA MET A 235 3.35 -16.29 -8.30
C MET A 235 3.86 -15.26 -9.31
N ILE A 236 2.99 -14.74 -10.16
CA ILE A 236 3.32 -13.74 -11.19
C ILE A 236 3.75 -12.44 -10.53
N ASP A 237 2.98 -11.92 -9.57
CA ASP A 237 3.29 -10.66 -8.88
C ASP A 237 4.56 -10.77 -8.04
N ALA A 238 4.81 -11.91 -7.39
CA ALA A 238 6.08 -12.19 -6.73
C ALA A 238 7.26 -12.20 -7.71
N SER A 239 7.07 -12.78 -8.89
CA SER A 239 8.08 -12.80 -9.95
C SER A 239 8.35 -11.40 -10.51
N PHE A 240 7.32 -10.57 -10.70
CA PHE A 240 7.47 -9.16 -11.09
C PHE A 240 8.28 -8.39 -10.06
N LEU A 241 7.96 -8.54 -8.78
CA LEU A 241 8.67 -7.84 -7.70
C LEU A 241 10.14 -8.25 -7.64
N LEU A 242 10.42 -9.55 -7.75
CA LEU A 242 11.78 -10.09 -7.81
C LEU A 242 12.53 -9.59 -9.05
N GLY A 243 11.87 -9.57 -10.21
CA GLY A 243 12.43 -9.06 -11.47
C GLY A 243 12.80 -7.57 -11.38
N ILE A 244 11.93 -6.73 -10.79
CA ILE A 244 12.19 -5.31 -10.57
C ILE A 244 13.39 -5.12 -9.63
N TYR A 245 13.46 -5.89 -8.55
CA TYR A 245 14.59 -5.85 -7.62
C TYR A 245 15.89 -6.28 -8.30
N GLY A 246 15.89 -7.42 -9.01
CA GLY A 246 17.04 -7.93 -9.73
C GLY A 246 17.54 -6.96 -10.80
N PHE A 247 16.62 -6.42 -11.63
CA PHE A 247 16.96 -5.42 -12.65
C PHE A 247 17.53 -4.14 -12.02
N SER A 248 16.92 -3.63 -10.96
CA SER A 248 17.41 -2.46 -10.24
C SER A 248 18.82 -2.71 -9.68
N SER A 249 19.06 -3.88 -9.08
CA SER A 249 20.37 -4.26 -8.55
C SER A 249 21.42 -4.36 -9.65
N PHE A 250 21.10 -5.02 -10.76
CA PHE A 250 21.98 -5.11 -11.93
C PHE A 250 22.32 -3.72 -12.49
N TRP A 251 21.30 -2.87 -12.69
CA TRP A 251 21.49 -1.51 -13.18
C TRP A 251 22.46 -0.71 -12.32
N TYR A 252 22.26 -0.72 -10.99
CA TYR A 252 23.17 -0.01 -10.07
C TYR A 252 24.57 -0.59 -10.05
N HIS A 253 24.74 -1.89 -10.18
CA HIS A 253 26.04 -2.51 -10.26
C HIS A 253 26.81 -2.14 -11.54
N CYS A 254 26.12 -2.04 -12.68
CA CYS A 254 26.75 -1.74 -13.97
C CYS A 254 27.03 -0.25 -14.17
N TYR A 255 26.06 0.62 -13.75
CA TYR A 255 26.14 2.06 -14.10
C TYR A 255 26.59 2.98 -12.96
N SER A 256 26.79 2.47 -11.74
CA SER A 256 27.25 3.27 -10.60
C SER A 256 28.43 2.61 -9.87
N PRO A 257 29.58 2.40 -10.52
CA PRO A 257 30.75 1.78 -9.89
C PRO A 257 31.32 2.61 -8.73
N SER A 258 31.09 3.93 -8.72
CA SER A 258 31.54 4.83 -7.63
C SER A 258 30.84 4.59 -6.30
N LEU A 259 29.67 3.98 -6.27
CA LEU A 259 28.94 3.61 -5.04
C LEU A 259 29.49 2.35 -4.37
N LYS A 260 30.36 1.59 -5.05
CA LYS A 260 31.06 0.44 -4.45
C LYS A 260 32.04 0.85 -3.35
N LEU A 261 32.48 2.12 -3.32
CA LEU A 261 33.44 2.63 -2.33
C LEU A 261 32.78 3.04 -0.99
N THR A 262 31.46 3.19 -0.95
CA THR A 262 30.73 3.64 0.24
C THR A 262 29.95 2.52 0.95
N ARG A 263 30.21 1.26 0.60
CA ARG A 263 29.72 0.17 1.46
C ARG A 263 30.48 0.28 2.78
N PRO A 264 29.84 0.57 3.91
CA PRO A 264 30.53 0.49 5.19
C PRO A 264 31.09 -0.94 5.24
N LYS A 265 32.43 -1.09 5.35
CA LYS A 265 33.00 -2.34 5.81
C LYS A 265 32.21 -2.68 7.06
N GLU A 266 31.62 -3.85 7.10
CA GLU A 266 31.04 -4.39 8.32
C GLU A 266 32.07 -4.12 9.41
N ALA A 267 31.75 -3.18 10.28
CA ALA A 267 32.55 -2.98 11.46
C ALA A 267 32.54 -4.31 12.20
N PRO A 268 33.71 -4.86 12.55
CA PRO A 268 33.74 -6.12 13.27
C PRO A 268 32.88 -5.94 14.50
N TYR A 269 32.05 -6.91 14.77
CA TYR A 269 31.10 -7.00 15.89
C TYR A 269 31.84 -7.12 17.24
N TYR A 270 32.78 -6.22 17.50
CA TYR A 270 33.50 -6.11 18.75
C TYR A 270 33.78 -4.62 19.00
N ALA A 271 32.93 -4.02 19.74
CA ALA A 271 33.10 -3.00 20.76
C ALA A 271 31.75 -2.32 21.01
N SER A 272 30.91 -2.95 21.80
CA SER A 272 29.91 -2.23 22.57
C SER A 272 30.66 -1.26 23.46
N THR A 273 30.75 0.00 23.06
CA THR A 273 31.11 1.09 23.97
C THR A 273 30.13 1.00 25.14
N PRO A 274 30.63 0.86 26.39
CA PRO A 274 29.75 0.80 27.55
C PRO A 274 28.88 2.07 27.56
N GLY A 275 27.55 1.89 27.65
CA GLY A 275 26.61 2.98 27.76
C GLY A 275 26.95 3.87 29.00
N PRO A 276 26.43 5.11 29.03
CA PRO A 276 26.74 6.08 30.13
C PRO A 276 26.47 5.51 31.52
N LEU A 277 25.57 4.57 31.64
CA LEU A 277 25.29 3.88 32.91
C LEU A 277 26.45 3.00 33.39
N TYR A 278 27.16 2.35 32.46
CA TYR A 278 28.31 1.50 32.80
C TYR A 278 29.54 2.33 33.28
N LYS A 279 29.72 3.53 32.74
CA LYS A 279 30.75 4.44 33.19
C LYS A 279 30.48 4.95 34.61
N LEU A 280 29.22 5.29 34.92
CA LEU A 280 28.81 5.70 36.28
C LEU A 280 29.02 4.59 37.32
N LEU A 281 28.72 3.34 36.96
CA LEU A 281 28.96 2.19 37.85
C LEU A 281 30.44 1.94 38.10
N GLN A 282 31.32 2.14 37.11
CA GLN A 282 32.76 2.01 37.26
C GLN A 282 33.36 3.16 38.14
N GLU A 283 32.85 4.39 38.01
CA GLU A 283 33.26 5.52 38.82
C GLU A 283 32.83 5.34 40.27
N VAL A 284 31.64 4.80 40.53
CA VAL A 284 31.17 4.49 41.90
C VAL A 284 32.00 3.39 42.55
N GLU A 285 32.32 2.31 41.80
CA GLU A 285 33.11 1.18 42.30
C GLU A 285 34.60 1.56 42.57
N GLN A 286 35.14 2.55 41.83
CA GLN A 286 36.45 3.12 42.09
C GLN A 286 36.47 4.00 43.34
N SER A 287 35.44 4.84 43.53
CA SER A 287 35.30 5.68 44.71
C SER A 287 35.15 4.87 46.00
N GLU A 288 34.39 3.77 45.96
CA GLU A 288 34.27 2.87 47.13
C GLU A 288 35.59 2.13 47.51
N LYS A 289 36.44 1.85 46.51
CA LYS A 289 37.75 1.24 46.74
C LYS A 289 38.80 2.22 47.31
N GLU A 290 38.70 3.48 46.96
CA GLU A 290 39.55 4.54 47.51
C GLU A 290 39.15 4.86 48.96
N ASP A 291 37.87 4.87 49.32
CA ASP A 291 37.39 5.08 50.68
C ASP A 291 37.68 3.92 51.64
N GLN A 292 37.92 2.72 51.12
CA GLN A 292 38.34 1.58 51.95
C GLN A 292 39.86 1.46 52.14
N ALA A 293 40.66 2.26 51.48
CA ALA A 293 42.10 2.26 51.55
C ALA A 293 42.69 3.40 52.45
N LEU A 294 41.82 4.26 53.01
CA LEU A 294 42.15 5.31 54.00
C LEU A 294 41.67 4.86 55.37
#